data_c73819f40eebfe90e6d104c729b2f88c
#
_entry.id   c73819f40eebfe90e6d104c729b2f88c
#
_cell.length_a   1.000
_cell.length_b   1.000
_cell.length_c   1.000
_cell.angle_alpha   90.00
_cell.angle_beta   90.00
_cell.angle_gamma   90.00
#
_symmetry.space_group_name_H-M   'P 1'
#
loop_
_entity.id
_entity.type
_entity.pdbx_description
1 polymer ?
#
loop_
_entity_poly.entity_id
_entity_poly.type
_entity_poly.pdbx_seq_one_letter_code
_entity_poly.pdbx_strand_id
1 'polypeptide(L)'
;DMSFEAFTELYIRDMKSRLKENTWLTKEHIIRTKILPYFGKLKISEISTKEVITWQNEMLAYRDEKKKPYSQTYLKTLHNQLSAIFNHAVRYYELRSNPA
;
A
#
# COMPACT_ATOMS: atom_id res chain seq x y z
N ASP A 1 -13.32 11.52 -8.56
CA ASP A 1 -12.38 10.98 -7.56
C ASP A 1 -12.52 9.47 -7.48
N MET A 2 -11.42 8.76 -7.65
CA MET A 2 -11.47 7.30 -7.71
C MET A 2 -11.15 6.65 -6.37
N SER A 3 -11.61 5.39 -6.22
CA SER A 3 -11.26 4.59 -5.05
C SER A 3 -9.77 4.26 -5.08
N PHE A 4 -9.22 3.97 -3.90
CA PHE A 4 -7.84 3.55 -3.79
C PHE A 4 -7.59 2.26 -4.59
N GLU A 5 -8.57 1.34 -4.59
CA GLU A 5 -8.50 0.11 -5.38
C GLU A 5 -8.36 0.42 -6.87
N ALA A 6 -9.20 1.31 -7.39
CA ALA A 6 -9.14 1.67 -8.81
C ALA A 6 -7.79 2.33 -9.15
N PHE A 7 -7.30 3.21 -8.29
CA PHE A 7 -5.99 3.83 -8.49
C PHE A 7 -4.88 2.78 -8.44
N THR A 8 -4.97 1.83 -7.51
CA THR A 8 -3.96 0.78 -7.37
C THR A 8 -3.84 -0.05 -8.65
N GLU A 9 -4.95 -0.30 -9.34
CA GLU A 9 -4.90 -1.01 -10.62
C GLU A 9 -4.12 -0.21 -11.68
N LEU A 10 -4.26 1.12 -11.68
CA LEU A 10 -3.47 1.98 -12.56
C LEU A 10 -1.98 1.93 -12.19
N TYR A 11 -1.68 1.99 -10.90
CA TYR A 11 -0.31 1.91 -10.40
C TYR A 11 0.35 0.59 -10.82
N ILE A 12 -0.38 -0.51 -10.63
CA ILE A 12 0.07 -1.84 -11.01
C ILE A 12 0.38 -1.88 -12.51
N ARG A 13 -0.53 -1.39 -13.34
CA ARG A 13 -0.35 -1.34 -14.79
C ARG A 13 0.91 -0.55 -15.16
N ASP A 14 1.08 0.63 -14.53
CA ASP A 14 2.22 1.49 -14.84
C ASP A 14 3.54 0.87 -14.43
N MET A 15 3.58 0.15 -13.31
CA MET A 15 4.81 -0.43 -12.79
C MET A 15 5.16 -1.76 -13.42
N LYS A 16 4.16 -2.49 -13.90
CA LYS A 16 4.36 -3.85 -14.46
C LYS A 16 5.33 -3.86 -15.63
N SER A 17 5.30 -2.82 -16.46
CA SER A 17 6.20 -2.73 -17.62
C SER A 17 7.62 -2.32 -17.24
N ARG A 18 7.84 -1.87 -15.99
CA ARG A 18 9.14 -1.34 -15.54
C ARG A 18 9.90 -2.27 -14.62
N LEU A 19 9.23 -3.30 -14.09
CA LEU A 19 9.82 -4.19 -13.09
C LEU A 19 9.98 -5.60 -13.64
N LYS A 20 11.00 -6.30 -13.12
CA LYS A 20 11.15 -7.72 -13.41
C LYS A 20 10.00 -8.50 -12.81
N GLU A 21 9.64 -9.62 -13.43
CA GLU A 21 8.49 -10.42 -13.03
C GLU A 21 8.49 -10.78 -11.54
N ASN A 22 9.62 -11.26 -11.02
CA ASN A 22 9.69 -11.64 -9.60
C ASN A 22 9.41 -10.47 -8.66
N THR A 23 9.97 -9.31 -8.97
CA THR A 23 9.78 -8.09 -8.17
C THR A 23 8.32 -7.65 -8.24
N TRP A 24 7.75 -7.69 -9.42
CA TRP A 24 6.36 -7.32 -9.66
C TRP A 24 5.39 -8.22 -8.89
N LEU A 25 5.57 -9.55 -8.97
CA LEU A 25 4.69 -10.51 -8.32
C LEU A 25 4.70 -10.35 -6.79
N THR A 26 5.88 -10.15 -6.20
CA THR A 26 6.02 -9.92 -4.76
C THR A 26 5.31 -8.64 -4.34
N LYS A 27 5.50 -7.58 -5.12
CA LYS A 27 4.87 -6.28 -4.86
C LYS A 27 3.35 -6.38 -4.92
N GLU A 28 2.84 -7.02 -5.96
CA GLU A 28 1.40 -7.21 -6.12
C GLU A 28 0.79 -8.02 -4.98
N HIS A 29 1.47 -9.08 -4.56
CA HIS A 29 0.99 -9.91 -3.45
C HIS A 29 0.81 -9.09 -2.18
N ILE A 30 1.81 -8.29 -1.83
CA ILE A 30 1.74 -7.42 -0.65
C ILE A 30 0.57 -6.44 -0.77
N ILE A 31 0.44 -5.80 -1.93
CA ILE A 31 -0.61 -4.82 -2.14
C ILE A 31 -1.99 -5.46 -1.97
N ARG A 32 -2.23 -6.60 -2.60
CA ARG A 32 -3.54 -7.24 -2.59
C ARG A 32 -3.90 -7.87 -1.24
N THR A 33 -2.92 -8.33 -0.48
CA THR A 33 -3.19 -9.03 0.78
C THR A 33 -3.08 -8.15 2.02
N LYS A 34 -2.26 -7.10 1.97
CA LYS A 34 -1.96 -6.28 3.15
C LYS A 34 -2.41 -4.83 3.06
N ILE A 35 -2.66 -4.33 1.88
CA ILE A 35 -3.00 -2.92 1.67
C ILE A 35 -4.45 -2.75 1.23
N LEU A 36 -4.85 -3.40 0.14
CA LEU A 36 -6.20 -3.24 -0.41
C LEU A 36 -7.33 -3.60 0.57
N PRO A 37 -7.20 -4.62 1.43
CA PRO A 37 -8.27 -4.91 2.40
C PRO A 37 -8.60 -3.74 3.33
N TYR A 38 -7.64 -2.84 3.56
CA TYR A 38 -7.81 -1.69 4.45
C TYR A 38 -8.20 -0.42 3.72
N PHE A 39 -7.62 -0.17 2.56
CA PHE A 39 -7.76 1.10 1.86
C PHE A 39 -8.59 1.05 0.59
N GLY A 40 -8.83 -0.14 0.05
CA GLY A 40 -9.37 -0.30 -1.31
C GLY A 40 -10.68 0.43 -1.57
N LYS A 41 -11.59 0.45 -0.60
CA LYS A 41 -12.92 1.06 -0.77
C LYS A 41 -12.93 2.55 -0.52
N LEU A 42 -11.87 3.09 0.06
CA LEU A 42 -11.77 4.52 0.33
C LEU A 42 -11.40 5.28 -0.93
N LYS A 43 -11.86 6.51 -1.04
CA LYS A 43 -11.41 7.38 -2.12
C LYS A 43 -9.97 7.80 -1.83
N ILE A 44 -9.12 7.78 -2.84
CA ILE A 44 -7.70 8.04 -2.64
C ILE A 44 -7.46 9.41 -1.99
N SER A 45 -8.24 10.41 -2.34
CA SER A 45 -8.10 11.76 -1.78
C SER A 45 -8.58 11.88 -0.33
N GLU A 46 -9.34 10.91 0.15
CA GLU A 46 -9.88 10.91 1.52
C GLU A 46 -9.01 10.13 2.51
N ILE A 47 -7.99 9.44 2.03
CA ILE A 47 -7.08 8.73 2.92
C ILE A 47 -6.13 9.74 3.56
N SER A 48 -6.21 9.85 4.87
CA SER A 48 -5.37 10.77 5.64
C SER A 48 -4.34 10.00 6.45
N THR A 49 -3.46 10.74 7.12
CA THR A 49 -2.48 10.15 8.03
C THR A 49 -3.14 9.29 9.10
N LYS A 50 -4.36 9.64 9.53
CA LYS A 50 -5.10 8.88 10.54
C LYS A 50 -5.35 7.44 10.08
N GLU A 51 -5.81 7.24 8.85
CA GLU A 51 -6.08 5.91 8.32
C GLU A 51 -4.78 5.12 8.18
N VAL A 52 -3.71 5.78 7.79
CA VAL A 52 -2.40 5.14 7.67
C VAL A 52 -1.90 4.67 9.04
N ILE A 53 -2.04 5.50 10.07
CA ILE A 53 -1.61 5.14 11.43
C ILE A 53 -2.44 3.96 11.95
N THR A 54 -3.75 3.96 11.71
CA THR A 54 -4.61 2.85 12.11
C THR A 54 -4.15 1.54 11.47
N TRP A 55 -3.85 1.58 10.18
CA TRP A 55 -3.33 0.42 9.46
C TRP A 55 -1.98 -0.03 10.02
N GLN A 56 -1.07 0.91 10.29
CA GLN A 56 0.23 0.58 10.87
C GLN A 56 0.07 -0.09 12.23
N ASN A 57 -0.86 0.40 13.06
CA ASN A 57 -1.12 -0.20 14.37
C ASN A 57 -1.64 -1.63 14.23
N GLU A 58 -2.47 -1.90 13.25
CA GLU A 58 -2.96 -3.27 13.00
C GLU A 58 -1.82 -4.18 12.55
N MET A 59 -0.93 -3.69 11.70
CA MET A 59 0.23 -4.49 11.27
C MET A 59 1.18 -4.77 12.44
N LEU A 60 1.38 -3.80 13.31
CA LEU A 60 2.19 -3.97 14.52
C LEU A 60 1.56 -4.96 15.49
N ALA A 61 0.25 -4.99 15.59
CA ALA A 61 -0.48 -5.87 16.52
C ALA A 61 -0.61 -7.30 16.00
N TYR A 62 -0.33 -7.54 14.74
CA TYR A 62 -0.47 -8.86 14.13
C TYR A 62 0.40 -9.90 14.85
N ARG A 63 -0.17 -11.09 15.04
CA ARG A 63 0.56 -12.26 15.56
C ARG A 63 0.15 -13.47 14.74
N ASP A 64 1.13 -14.29 14.37
CA ASP A 64 0.87 -15.50 13.62
C ASP A 64 0.41 -16.64 14.56
N GLU A 65 0.29 -17.85 14.02
CA GLU A 65 -0.14 -19.02 14.80
C GLU A 65 0.77 -19.32 15.97
N LYS A 66 2.04 -18.94 15.87
CA LYS A 66 3.05 -19.12 16.91
C LYS A 66 3.20 -17.86 17.78
N LYS A 67 2.26 -16.91 17.66
CA LYS A 67 2.23 -15.66 18.40
C LYS A 67 3.42 -14.74 18.10
N LYS A 68 4.00 -14.87 16.91
CA LYS A 68 5.11 -14.02 16.49
C LYS A 68 4.61 -12.81 15.70
N PRO A 69 5.19 -11.62 15.95
CA PRO A 69 4.84 -10.44 15.17
C PRO A 69 5.54 -10.45 13.81
N TYR A 70 5.15 -9.54 12.93
CA TYR A 70 5.94 -9.27 11.74
C TYR A 70 7.30 -8.71 12.15
N SER A 71 8.33 -9.05 11.37
CA SER A 71 9.66 -8.48 11.60
C SER A 71 9.66 -6.98 11.30
N GLN A 72 10.63 -6.25 11.87
CA GLN A 72 10.77 -4.83 11.59
C GLN A 72 11.04 -4.57 10.10
N THR A 73 11.82 -5.43 9.46
CA THR A 73 12.10 -5.33 8.03
C THR A 73 10.83 -5.48 7.21
N TYR A 74 9.97 -6.44 7.57
CA TYR A 74 8.72 -6.64 6.85
C TYR A 74 7.76 -5.47 7.03
N LEU A 75 7.64 -4.94 8.25
CA LEU A 75 6.81 -3.77 8.53
C LEU A 75 7.26 -2.57 7.71
N LYS A 76 8.56 -2.37 7.59
CA LYS A 76 9.12 -1.30 6.77
C LYS A 76 8.79 -1.52 5.29
N THR A 77 8.85 -2.75 4.82
CA THR A 77 8.49 -3.10 3.45
C THR A 77 7.02 -2.77 3.18
N LEU A 78 6.12 -3.12 4.10
CA LEU A 78 4.69 -2.80 3.95
C LEU A 78 4.46 -1.30 3.85
N HIS A 79 5.09 -0.53 4.72
CA HIS A 79 4.96 0.92 4.70
C HIS A 79 5.51 1.51 3.40
N ASN A 80 6.66 1.02 2.94
CA ASN A 80 7.29 1.51 1.72
C ASN A 80 6.42 1.22 0.49
N GLN A 81 5.74 0.07 0.46
CA GLN A 81 4.83 -0.25 -0.64
C GLN A 81 3.63 0.70 -0.67
N LEU A 82 3.05 1.00 0.48
CA LEU A 82 1.95 1.95 0.56
C LEU A 82 2.41 3.35 0.13
N SER A 83 3.53 3.79 0.67
CA SER A 83 4.09 5.11 0.36
C SER A 83 4.39 5.25 -1.14
N ALA A 84 4.90 4.19 -1.76
CA ALA A 84 5.19 4.20 -3.21
C ALA A 84 3.94 4.43 -4.05
N ILE A 85 2.81 3.83 -3.65
CA ILE A 85 1.54 4.04 -4.37
C ILE A 85 1.12 5.51 -4.28
N PHE A 86 1.16 6.11 -3.09
CA PHE A 86 0.79 7.52 -2.93
C PHE A 86 1.77 8.45 -3.63
N ASN A 87 3.07 8.16 -3.60
CA ASN A 87 4.06 8.97 -4.31
C ASN A 87 3.80 8.94 -5.82
N HIS A 88 3.41 7.80 -6.35
CA HIS A 88 3.06 7.69 -7.76
C HIS A 88 1.83 8.57 -8.09
N ALA A 89 0.84 8.60 -7.19
CA ALA A 89 -0.34 9.42 -7.35
C ALA A 89 0.00 10.92 -7.31
N VAL A 90 0.88 11.31 -6.40
CA VAL A 90 1.34 12.70 -6.30
C VAL A 90 2.09 13.10 -7.57
N ARG A 91 2.98 12.24 -8.04
CA ARG A 91 3.86 12.57 -9.17
C ARG A 91 3.13 12.58 -10.52
N TYR A 92 2.23 11.64 -10.73
CA TYR A 92 1.65 11.41 -12.07
C TYR A 92 0.14 11.60 -12.17
N TYR A 93 -0.58 11.65 -11.05
CA TYR A 93 -2.04 11.69 -11.07
C TYR A 93 -2.63 12.83 -10.23
N GLU A 94 -1.80 13.82 -9.91
CA GLU A 94 -2.23 15.08 -9.30
C GLU A 94 -2.77 14.97 -7.86
N LEU A 95 -2.43 13.92 -7.14
CA LEU A 95 -2.73 13.89 -5.70
C LEU A 95 -1.89 14.98 -5.02
N ARG A 96 -2.46 15.72 -4.07
CA ARG A 96 -1.79 16.85 -3.43
C ARG A 96 -0.60 16.48 -2.59
N SER A 97 -0.72 15.39 -1.81
CA SER A 97 0.34 14.98 -0.91
C SER A 97 0.22 13.50 -0.58
N ASN A 98 1.31 12.94 -0.07
CA ASN A 98 1.37 11.54 0.36
C ASN A 98 1.04 11.47 1.85
N PRO A 99 -0.06 10.79 2.27
CA PRO A 99 -0.42 10.68 3.69
C PRO A 99 0.43 9.66 4.46
N ALA A 100 1.24 8.86 3.78
CA ALA A 100 2.03 7.80 4.39
C ALA A 100 3.45 8.24 4.81
#